data_1d32a6ee5d2cde032ebc3656aca4e062
#
_entry.id   1d32a6ee5d2cde032ebc3656aca4e062
#
_cell.length_a   1.000
_cell.length_b   1.000
_cell.length_c   1.000
_cell.angle_alpha   90.00
_cell.angle_beta   90.00
_cell.angle_gamma   90.00
#
_symmetry.space_group_name_H-M   'P 1'
#
loop_
_entity.id
_entity.type
_entity.pdbx_description
1 polymer ?
#
loop_
_entity_poly.entity_id
_entity_poly.type
_entity_poly.pdbx_seq_one_letter_code
_entity_poly.pdbx_strand_id
1 'polypeptide(L)'
;MKAMPNSSVGAPLRSGRDDLAAAVQAGTTTSEIAVSGIGLVADIAGALYWPEERLLVVSDLHLEKGSAFAARGILLPPYDTASTLERLGALLARYFARIVVALGDNFHDNDGPARLAASDRASLLDMQRGRDWIWIAGNHDPDPRDGIGGVFARSLALGPLVFRHQPLPQPSEGEIAGHLHPSARVRQRGRVLSRRCFASDGTRLVMPAFGAYAGGLNIRDLAFVRVFGALAFTAHLIGERRLYAFSAARCLAD
;
A
#
# COMPACT_ATOMS: atom_id res chain seq x y z
N MET A 1 59.99 4.16 9.17
CA MET A 1 58.88 5.05 9.51
C MET A 1 58.16 5.36 8.19
N LYS A 2 57.09 4.62 7.86
CA LYS A 2 56.27 4.84 6.65
C LYS A 2 54.85 5.19 7.14
N ALA A 3 54.40 6.39 6.79
CA ALA A 3 53.09 6.89 7.09
C ALA A 3 52.02 6.14 6.29
N MET A 4 50.94 5.73 6.94
CA MET A 4 49.71 5.21 6.32
C MET A 4 48.83 6.39 5.88
N PRO A 5 48.20 6.35 4.71
CA PRO A 5 47.19 7.34 4.36
C PRO A 5 45.86 6.98 4.99
N ASN A 6 45.32 7.94 5.73
CA ASN A 6 43.94 7.94 6.24
C ASN A 6 43.03 8.49 5.12
N SER A 7 42.06 7.73 4.64
CA SER A 7 40.96 8.27 3.87
C SER A 7 39.80 7.28 3.81
N SER A 8 38.87 7.44 4.73
CA SER A 8 37.48 7.03 4.49
C SER A 8 36.62 8.27 4.57
N VAL A 9 36.51 8.97 3.46
CA VAL A 9 35.48 9.99 3.27
C VAL A 9 34.17 9.22 3.11
N GLY A 10 33.36 9.19 4.16
CA GLY A 10 31.99 8.70 4.11
C GLY A 10 31.20 9.54 3.09
N ALA A 11 30.53 8.87 2.16
CA ALA A 11 29.61 9.53 1.24
C ALA A 11 28.55 10.26 2.07
N PRO A 12 28.17 11.50 1.71
CA PRO A 12 27.13 12.24 2.41
C PRO A 12 25.80 11.47 2.31
N LEU A 13 25.12 11.28 3.43
CA LEU A 13 23.75 10.78 3.46
C LEU A 13 22.89 11.74 2.63
N ARG A 14 22.30 11.25 1.54
CA ARG A 14 21.36 12.01 0.73
C ARG A 14 20.19 12.45 1.59
N SER A 15 19.74 13.69 1.45
CA SER A 15 18.57 14.20 2.16
C SER A 15 17.31 13.51 1.61
N GLY A 16 16.29 13.32 2.45
CA GLY A 16 15.01 12.74 2.01
C GLY A 16 14.35 13.48 0.84
N ARG A 17 14.65 14.78 0.67
CA ARG A 17 14.21 15.57 -0.49
C ARG A 17 14.87 15.14 -1.79
N ASP A 18 16.14 14.75 -1.76
CA ASP A 18 16.86 14.26 -2.95
C ASP A 18 16.33 12.89 -3.36
N ASP A 19 15.93 12.05 -2.38
CA ASP A 19 15.32 10.74 -2.63
C ASP A 19 13.90 10.88 -3.21
N LEU A 20 13.11 11.87 -2.74
CA LEU A 20 11.80 12.20 -3.32
C LEU A 20 11.95 12.67 -4.78
N ALA A 21 12.87 13.60 -5.03
CA ALA A 21 13.16 14.09 -6.38
C ALA A 21 13.63 12.96 -7.30
N ALA A 22 14.46 12.04 -6.80
CA ALA A 22 14.91 10.87 -7.56
C ALA A 22 13.77 9.88 -7.83
N ALA A 23 12.89 9.63 -6.87
CA ALA A 23 11.73 8.75 -7.04
C ALA A 23 10.71 9.34 -8.04
N VAL A 24 10.50 10.65 -8.01
CA VAL A 24 9.60 11.37 -8.95
C VAL A 24 10.25 11.49 -10.35
N GLN A 25 11.58 11.66 -10.44
CA GLN A 25 12.30 11.73 -11.71
C GLN A 25 12.50 10.37 -12.39
N ALA A 26 12.39 9.26 -11.64
CA ALA A 26 12.53 7.90 -12.21
C ALA A 26 11.42 7.50 -13.20
N GLY A 27 10.53 8.43 -13.54
CA GLY A 27 9.57 8.28 -14.62
C GLY A 27 8.12 8.30 -14.17
N THR A 28 7.27 8.37 -15.11
CA THR A 28 5.82 8.54 -15.12
C THR A 28 4.98 7.62 -14.19
N THR A 29 5.61 6.70 -13.43
CA THR A 29 4.94 5.65 -12.63
C THR A 29 4.57 6.08 -11.20
N THR A 30 4.91 7.30 -10.79
CA THR A 30 4.63 7.81 -9.44
C THR A 30 3.98 9.19 -9.48
N SER A 31 3.30 9.56 -8.39
CA SER A 31 2.75 10.89 -8.17
C SER A 31 2.85 11.25 -6.70
N GLU A 32 3.13 12.50 -6.40
CA GLU A 32 3.11 12.99 -5.02
C GLU A 32 1.67 13.23 -4.56
N ILE A 33 1.37 12.78 -3.35
CA ILE A 33 0.13 13.05 -2.63
C ILE A 33 0.50 13.58 -1.24
N ALA A 34 0.01 14.75 -0.89
CA ALA A 34 0.19 15.30 0.45
C ALA A 34 -0.93 14.80 1.38
N VAL A 35 -0.55 14.41 2.61
CA VAL A 35 -1.49 14.09 3.70
C VAL A 35 -1.01 14.79 4.97
N SER A 36 -1.84 15.66 5.53
CA SER A 36 -1.50 16.47 6.72
C SER A 36 -0.13 17.15 6.63
N GLY A 37 0.18 17.67 5.44
CA GLY A 37 1.45 18.37 5.17
C GLY A 37 2.65 17.46 4.87
N ILE A 38 2.49 16.13 4.94
CA ILE A 38 3.55 15.17 4.60
C ILE A 38 3.44 14.79 3.12
N GLY A 39 4.54 14.95 2.37
CA GLY A 39 4.67 14.53 0.98
C GLY A 39 4.90 13.02 0.88
N LEU A 40 4.01 12.31 0.21
CA LEU A 40 4.06 10.87 0.02
C LEU A 40 4.09 10.54 -1.47
N VAL A 41 4.82 9.51 -1.84
CA VAL A 41 4.94 9.03 -3.23
C VAL A 41 3.96 7.87 -3.45
N ALA A 42 2.90 8.11 -4.20
CA ALA A 42 1.98 7.06 -4.66
C ALA A 42 2.53 6.38 -5.93
N ASP A 43 2.64 5.06 -5.90
CA ASP A 43 3.13 4.23 -7.01
C ASP A 43 1.97 3.56 -7.76
N ILE A 44 2.07 3.42 -9.08
CA ILE A 44 1.06 2.72 -9.91
C ILE A 44 0.88 1.24 -9.52
N ALA A 45 1.82 0.65 -8.81
CA ALA A 45 1.63 -0.69 -8.23
C ALA A 45 0.57 -0.71 -7.12
N GLY A 46 0.20 0.46 -6.58
CA GLY A 46 -0.77 0.59 -5.48
C GLY A 46 -0.12 0.70 -4.10
N ALA A 47 1.17 0.98 -4.03
CA ALA A 47 1.90 1.24 -2.80
C ALA A 47 2.07 2.75 -2.56
N LEU A 48 2.29 3.13 -1.31
CA LEU A 48 2.59 4.48 -0.88
C LEU A 48 3.97 4.49 -0.21
N TYR A 49 4.83 5.42 -0.58
CA TYR A 49 6.16 5.53 -0.01
C TYR A 49 6.36 6.89 0.67
N TRP A 50 6.88 6.87 1.89
CA TRP A 50 7.29 8.04 2.66
C TRP A 50 8.81 8.14 2.66
N PRO A 51 9.40 9.06 1.85
CA PRO A 51 10.85 9.12 1.65
C PRO A 51 11.65 9.42 2.91
N GLU A 52 11.18 10.36 3.73
CA GLU A 52 11.88 10.80 4.93
C GLU A 52 12.08 9.67 5.94
N GLU A 53 11.10 8.78 6.06
CA GLU A 53 11.13 7.63 6.97
C GLU A 53 11.60 6.34 6.27
N ARG A 54 11.82 6.38 4.95
CA ARG A 54 12.09 5.20 4.12
C ARG A 54 11.04 4.09 4.37
N LEU A 55 9.78 4.51 4.50
CA LEU A 55 8.65 3.67 4.85
C LEU A 55 7.81 3.39 3.62
N LEU A 56 7.58 2.11 3.34
CA LEU A 56 6.68 1.62 2.29
C LEU A 56 5.40 1.10 2.92
N VAL A 57 4.26 1.55 2.40
CA VAL A 57 2.92 1.12 2.83
C VAL A 57 2.27 0.34 1.70
N VAL A 58 1.73 -0.81 2.02
CA VAL A 58 0.83 -1.60 1.17
C VAL A 58 -0.42 -1.96 1.96
N SER A 59 -1.53 -2.20 1.28
CA SER A 59 -2.80 -2.48 1.93
C SER A 59 -3.48 -3.69 1.30
N ASP A 60 -4.22 -4.44 2.11
CA ASP A 60 -5.14 -5.46 1.63
C ASP A 60 -4.45 -6.44 0.65
N LEU A 61 -3.41 -7.11 1.14
CA LEU A 61 -2.62 -8.06 0.37
C LEU A 61 -3.45 -9.30 0.00
N HIS A 62 -4.37 -9.70 0.91
CA HIS A 62 -5.21 -10.89 0.78
C HIS A 62 -4.44 -12.12 0.27
N LEU A 63 -3.25 -12.37 0.81
CA LEU A 63 -2.45 -13.56 0.50
C LEU A 63 -3.31 -14.81 0.76
N GLU A 64 -3.07 -15.87 -0.01
CA GLU A 64 -3.78 -17.14 0.08
C GLU A 64 -5.29 -17.05 -0.22
N LYS A 65 -5.71 -16.07 -1.01
CA LYS A 65 -7.10 -15.97 -1.45
C LYS A 65 -7.47 -17.14 -2.35
N GLY A 66 -6.58 -17.52 -3.28
CA GLY A 66 -6.78 -18.68 -4.16
C GLY A 66 -6.99 -19.97 -3.37
N SER A 67 -6.15 -20.24 -2.37
CA SER A 67 -6.25 -21.43 -1.52
C SER A 67 -7.48 -21.41 -0.62
N ALA A 68 -7.88 -20.24 -0.11
CA ALA A 68 -9.11 -20.08 0.67
C ALA A 68 -10.38 -20.40 -0.15
N PHE A 69 -10.40 -19.98 -1.42
CA PHE A 69 -11.50 -20.33 -2.34
C PHE A 69 -11.47 -21.81 -2.73
N ALA A 70 -10.29 -22.38 -2.96
CA ALA A 70 -10.13 -23.80 -3.25
C ALA A 70 -10.65 -24.69 -2.11
N ALA A 71 -10.40 -24.31 -0.85
CA ALA A 71 -10.95 -24.99 0.32
C ALA A 71 -12.50 -25.00 0.37
N ARG A 72 -13.14 -24.07 -0.37
CA ARG A 72 -14.61 -23.98 -0.52
C ARG A 72 -15.10 -24.58 -1.87
N GLY A 73 -14.22 -25.28 -2.59
CA GLY A 73 -14.56 -25.90 -3.89
C GLY A 73 -14.57 -24.94 -5.08
N ILE A 74 -14.10 -23.69 -4.92
CA ILE A 74 -14.03 -22.70 -6.01
C ILE A 74 -12.57 -22.58 -6.43
N LEU A 75 -12.27 -23.02 -7.66
CA LEU A 75 -10.91 -22.99 -8.19
C LEU A 75 -10.60 -21.62 -8.80
N LEU A 76 -9.63 -20.91 -8.23
CA LEU A 76 -8.96 -19.76 -8.81
C LEU A 76 -7.54 -20.15 -9.23
N PRO A 77 -6.93 -19.46 -10.20
CA PRO A 77 -5.52 -19.71 -10.51
C PRO A 77 -4.64 -19.50 -9.26
N PRO A 78 -3.75 -20.44 -8.90
CA PRO A 78 -3.04 -20.44 -7.61
C PRO A 78 -1.78 -19.55 -7.63
N TYR A 79 -1.84 -18.38 -8.25
CA TYR A 79 -0.68 -17.49 -8.43
C TYR A 79 -0.81 -16.15 -7.69
N ASP A 80 -1.87 -15.96 -6.94
CA ASP A 80 -2.18 -14.69 -6.27
C ASP A 80 -1.11 -14.29 -5.24
N THR A 81 -0.71 -15.21 -4.39
CA THR A 81 0.34 -14.98 -3.38
C THR A 81 1.67 -14.69 -4.06
N ALA A 82 2.16 -15.57 -4.93
CA ALA A 82 3.44 -15.42 -5.60
C ALA A 82 3.53 -14.09 -6.38
N SER A 83 2.49 -13.74 -7.18
CA SER A 83 2.49 -12.49 -7.95
C SER A 83 2.37 -11.24 -7.06
N THR A 84 1.72 -11.33 -5.91
CA THR A 84 1.66 -10.24 -4.93
C THR A 84 3.03 -10.01 -4.29
N LEU A 85 3.71 -11.09 -3.87
CA LEU A 85 5.05 -11.02 -3.28
C LEU A 85 6.10 -10.55 -4.30
N GLU A 86 6.04 -10.99 -5.56
CA GLU A 86 6.94 -10.52 -6.62
C GLU A 86 6.85 -9.00 -6.80
N ARG A 87 5.63 -8.45 -6.89
CA ARG A 87 5.43 -6.98 -6.99
C ARG A 87 5.94 -6.24 -5.76
N LEU A 88 5.70 -6.80 -4.56
CA LEU A 88 6.19 -6.20 -3.32
C LEU A 88 7.71 -6.21 -3.28
N GLY A 89 8.35 -7.32 -3.66
CA GLY A 89 9.81 -7.42 -3.76
C GLY A 89 10.42 -6.39 -4.72
N ALA A 90 9.78 -6.18 -5.89
CA ALA A 90 10.20 -5.16 -6.85
C ALA A 90 10.13 -3.73 -6.26
N LEU A 91 9.09 -3.42 -5.46
CA LEU A 91 8.98 -2.13 -4.78
C LEU A 91 10.03 -1.95 -3.68
N LEU A 92 10.28 -2.99 -2.88
CA LEU A 92 11.31 -2.98 -1.84
C LEU A 92 12.71 -2.73 -2.44
N ALA A 93 12.99 -3.32 -3.59
CA ALA A 93 14.24 -3.08 -4.34
C ALA A 93 14.29 -1.66 -4.91
N ARG A 94 13.18 -1.11 -5.41
CA ARG A 94 13.10 0.25 -5.97
C ARG A 94 13.30 1.33 -4.93
N TYR A 95 12.60 1.23 -3.78
CA TYR A 95 12.56 2.29 -2.77
C TYR A 95 13.61 2.11 -1.66
N PHE A 96 14.29 0.98 -1.60
CA PHE A 96 15.22 0.64 -0.51
C PHE A 96 14.59 0.88 0.87
N ALA A 97 13.30 0.52 1.00
CA ALA A 97 12.54 0.75 2.21
C ALA A 97 13.16 0.04 3.41
N ARG A 98 13.18 0.71 4.55
CA ARG A 98 13.63 0.15 5.85
C ARG A 98 12.46 -0.26 6.72
N ILE A 99 11.34 0.45 6.60
CA ILE A 99 10.11 0.16 7.31
C ILE A 99 9.07 -0.25 6.29
N VAL A 100 8.34 -1.32 6.58
CA VAL A 100 7.22 -1.79 5.76
C VAL A 100 5.99 -1.89 6.64
N VAL A 101 4.90 -1.24 6.23
CA VAL A 101 3.61 -1.32 6.90
C VAL A 101 2.61 -1.97 5.95
N ALA A 102 2.08 -3.12 6.34
CA ALA A 102 0.95 -3.77 5.68
C ALA A 102 -0.33 -3.47 6.46
N LEU A 103 -1.28 -2.75 5.81
CA LEU A 103 -2.44 -2.14 6.46
C LEU A 103 -3.62 -3.10 6.64
N GLY A 104 -3.37 -4.30 7.15
CA GLY A 104 -4.41 -5.29 7.44
C GLY A 104 -4.96 -6.00 6.21
N ASP A 105 -5.81 -6.98 6.46
CA ASP A 105 -6.26 -7.95 5.46
C ASP A 105 -5.06 -8.50 4.68
N ASN A 106 -4.00 -8.85 5.43
CA ASN A 106 -2.73 -9.34 4.90
C ASN A 106 -2.92 -10.74 4.30
N PHE A 107 -3.75 -11.55 4.97
CA PHE A 107 -4.23 -12.84 4.49
C PHE A 107 -5.74 -12.80 4.26
N HIS A 108 -6.22 -13.67 3.37
CA HIS A 108 -7.64 -13.71 3.04
C HIS A 108 -8.51 -14.25 4.18
N ASP A 109 -7.93 -15.06 5.06
CA ASP A 109 -8.52 -15.53 6.31
C ASP A 109 -7.42 -15.89 7.33
N ASN A 110 -7.83 -16.20 8.55
CA ASN A 110 -6.95 -16.54 9.65
C ASN A 110 -6.07 -17.78 9.41
N ASP A 111 -6.47 -18.69 8.53
CA ASP A 111 -5.72 -19.91 8.22
C ASP A 111 -4.74 -19.73 7.05
N GLY A 112 -4.77 -18.57 6.40
CA GLY A 112 -3.89 -18.22 5.28
C GLY A 112 -2.41 -18.50 5.55
N PRO A 113 -1.83 -18.05 6.68
CA PRO A 113 -0.44 -18.33 7.00
C PRO A 113 -0.06 -19.81 7.03
N ALA A 114 -0.98 -20.67 7.46
CA ALA A 114 -0.74 -22.13 7.50
C ALA A 114 -0.74 -22.76 6.10
N ARG A 115 -1.44 -22.15 5.14
CA ARG A 115 -1.54 -22.62 3.76
C ARG A 115 -0.42 -22.11 2.85
N LEU A 116 0.37 -21.11 3.28
CA LEU A 116 1.48 -20.58 2.49
C LEU A 116 2.41 -21.70 2.00
N ALA A 117 2.65 -21.73 0.70
CA ALA A 117 3.68 -22.58 0.12
C ALA A 117 5.05 -22.27 0.75
N ALA A 118 5.91 -23.29 0.90
CA ALA A 118 7.21 -23.11 1.53
C ALA A 118 8.09 -22.05 0.82
N SER A 119 8.01 -21.98 -0.52
CA SER A 119 8.68 -20.97 -1.33
C SER A 119 8.20 -19.55 -1.04
N ASP A 120 6.86 -19.35 -0.94
CA ASP A 120 6.27 -18.04 -0.71
C ASP A 120 6.55 -17.57 0.72
N ARG A 121 6.50 -18.48 1.69
CA ARG A 121 6.92 -18.21 3.07
C ARG A 121 8.38 -17.79 3.13
N ALA A 122 9.29 -18.52 2.46
CA ALA A 122 10.70 -18.19 2.41
C ALA A 122 10.92 -16.79 1.78
N SER A 123 10.26 -16.49 0.68
CA SER A 123 10.31 -15.18 0.02
C SER A 123 9.82 -14.06 0.93
N LEU A 124 8.70 -14.26 1.64
CA LEU A 124 8.15 -13.30 2.58
C LEU A 124 9.11 -13.01 3.74
N LEU A 125 9.72 -14.05 4.32
CA LEU A 125 10.70 -13.91 5.41
C LEU A 125 12.01 -13.26 4.92
N ASP A 126 12.43 -13.55 3.68
CA ASP A 126 13.61 -12.93 3.09
C ASP A 126 13.41 -11.43 2.85
N MET A 127 12.22 -11.01 2.38
CA MET A 127 11.88 -9.59 2.23
C MET A 127 11.93 -8.81 3.55
N GLN A 128 11.73 -9.47 4.69
CA GLN A 128 11.76 -8.85 6.01
C GLN A 128 13.18 -8.66 6.56
N ARG A 129 14.18 -9.35 6.01
CA ARG A 129 15.56 -9.26 6.52
C ARG A 129 16.10 -7.84 6.46
N GLY A 130 16.54 -7.34 7.61
CA GLY A 130 17.10 -5.99 7.76
C GLY A 130 16.06 -4.86 7.61
N ARG A 131 14.77 -5.17 7.78
CA ARG A 131 13.65 -4.22 7.75
C ARG A 131 12.77 -4.36 8.97
N ASP A 132 12.23 -3.25 9.42
CA ASP A 132 11.15 -3.21 10.39
C ASP A 132 9.84 -3.50 9.64
N TRP A 133 9.23 -4.65 9.91
CA TRP A 133 8.01 -5.08 9.24
C TRP A 133 6.83 -5.09 10.20
N ILE A 134 5.82 -4.28 9.90
CA ILE A 134 4.65 -4.10 10.74
C ILE A 134 3.41 -4.62 10.01
N TRP A 135 2.76 -5.62 10.62
CA TRP A 135 1.47 -6.13 10.22
C TRP A 135 0.38 -5.41 11.01
N ILE A 136 -0.41 -4.59 10.37
CA ILE A 136 -1.63 -4.06 10.99
C ILE A 136 -2.71 -5.14 10.91
N ALA A 137 -3.44 -5.35 12.00
CA ALA A 137 -4.55 -6.30 12.05
C ALA A 137 -5.69 -5.84 11.12
N GLY A 138 -6.19 -6.75 10.30
CA GLY A 138 -7.35 -6.57 9.44
C GLY A 138 -8.61 -7.23 10.02
N ASN A 139 -9.74 -7.13 9.32
CA ASN A 139 -10.95 -7.87 9.72
C ASN A 139 -10.94 -9.31 9.20
N HIS A 140 -10.16 -9.63 8.17
CA HIS A 140 -9.94 -11.00 7.68
C HIS A 140 -8.86 -11.75 8.47
N ASP A 141 -7.91 -11.03 9.07
CA ASP A 141 -6.78 -11.56 9.83
C ASP A 141 -6.53 -10.76 11.12
N PRO A 142 -7.50 -10.72 12.06
CA PRO A 142 -7.45 -9.88 13.25
C PRO A 142 -6.38 -10.30 14.26
N ASP A 143 -5.91 -11.55 14.21
CA ASP A 143 -5.02 -12.13 15.19
C ASP A 143 -3.61 -12.33 14.65
N PRO A 144 -2.57 -12.07 15.49
CA PRO A 144 -1.19 -12.42 15.15
C PRO A 144 -1.04 -13.90 14.81
N ARG A 145 -0.15 -14.22 13.85
CA ARG A 145 0.14 -15.59 13.45
C ARG A 145 1.64 -15.87 13.49
N ASP A 146 1.98 -17.05 13.95
CA ASP A 146 3.36 -17.50 13.99
C ASP A 146 3.90 -17.83 12.59
N GLY A 147 5.21 -17.75 12.45
CA GLY A 147 5.94 -18.23 11.28
C GLY A 147 5.90 -17.35 10.05
N ILE A 148 5.40 -16.10 10.16
CA ILE A 148 5.42 -15.10 9.07
C ILE A 148 6.32 -13.90 9.38
N GLY A 149 6.96 -13.87 10.55
CA GLY A 149 7.84 -12.78 10.97
C GLY A 149 7.10 -11.45 11.21
N GLY A 150 7.88 -10.37 11.39
CA GLY A 150 7.36 -9.02 11.63
C GLY A 150 6.73 -8.82 13.01
N VAL A 151 6.18 -7.63 13.21
CA VAL A 151 5.50 -7.21 14.44
C VAL A 151 4.04 -6.92 14.12
N PHE A 152 3.12 -7.42 14.95
CA PHE A 152 1.69 -7.19 14.80
C PHE A 152 1.24 -6.00 15.66
N ALA A 153 0.39 -5.15 15.07
CA ALA A 153 -0.19 -3.99 15.74
C ALA A 153 -1.63 -3.75 15.26
N ARG A 154 -2.45 -3.10 16.07
CA ARG A 154 -3.78 -2.64 15.65
C ARG A 154 -3.71 -1.35 14.83
N SER A 155 -2.73 -0.53 15.11
CA SER A 155 -2.40 0.70 14.40
C SER A 155 -0.95 1.08 14.69
N LEU A 156 -0.37 1.92 13.84
CA LEU A 156 0.94 2.52 14.03
C LEU A 156 0.81 4.04 13.94
N ALA A 157 1.32 4.77 14.92
CA ALA A 157 1.49 6.21 14.82
C ALA A 157 2.97 6.51 14.57
N LEU A 158 3.27 7.32 13.57
CA LEU A 158 4.61 7.78 13.25
C LEU A 158 4.55 9.25 12.79
N GLY A 159 5.19 10.14 13.55
CA GLY A 159 5.06 11.58 13.31
C GLY A 159 3.59 12.02 13.31
N PRO A 160 3.15 12.78 12.31
CA PRO A 160 1.75 13.21 12.21
C PRO A 160 0.83 12.17 11.55
N LEU A 161 1.35 11.02 11.10
CA LEU A 161 0.57 10.01 10.40
C LEU A 161 0.17 8.85 11.32
N VAL A 162 -1.05 8.34 11.10
CA VAL A 162 -1.59 7.15 11.77
C VAL A 162 -2.00 6.13 10.73
N PHE A 163 -1.39 4.96 10.80
CA PHE A 163 -1.64 3.82 9.91
C PHE A 163 -2.59 2.84 10.58
N ARG A 164 -3.68 2.49 9.92
CA ARG A 164 -4.66 1.51 10.40
C ARG A 164 -5.33 0.79 9.24
N HIS A 165 -5.97 -0.34 9.51
CA HIS A 165 -6.71 -1.05 8.47
C HIS A 165 -7.99 -0.31 8.08
N GLN A 166 -8.93 -0.18 8.99
CA GLN A 166 -10.23 0.41 8.72
C GLN A 166 -10.24 1.92 9.02
N PRO A 167 -10.62 2.77 8.04
CA PRO A 167 -10.71 4.20 8.26
C PRO A 167 -11.80 4.54 9.27
N LEU A 168 -11.55 5.54 10.10
CA LEU A 168 -12.56 6.03 11.04
C LEU A 168 -13.66 6.78 10.27
N PRO A 169 -14.93 6.66 10.71
CA PRO A 169 -16.04 7.40 10.11
C PRO A 169 -15.99 8.91 10.39
N GLN A 170 -15.28 9.32 11.42
CA GLN A 170 -15.08 10.73 11.76
C GLN A 170 -13.77 11.26 11.17
N PRO A 171 -13.66 12.58 10.94
CA PRO A 171 -12.40 13.18 10.51
C PRO A 171 -11.24 12.73 11.40
N SER A 172 -10.16 12.27 10.78
CA SER A 172 -8.95 11.82 11.46
C SER A 172 -7.76 12.35 10.67
N GLU A 173 -7.15 13.41 11.18
CA GLU A 173 -5.97 14.01 10.54
C GLU A 173 -4.81 13.02 10.52
N GLY A 174 -4.07 12.98 9.41
CA GLY A 174 -2.92 12.12 9.22
C GLY A 174 -3.26 10.64 9.02
N GLU A 175 -4.53 10.27 8.85
CA GLU A 175 -4.91 8.85 8.71
C GLU A 175 -4.55 8.30 7.34
N ILE A 176 -3.84 7.18 7.33
CA ILE A 176 -3.60 6.31 6.16
C ILE A 176 -4.28 4.97 6.43
N ALA A 177 -5.27 4.62 5.61
CA ALA A 177 -6.07 3.42 5.83
C ALA A 177 -6.26 2.58 4.56
N GLY A 178 -6.68 1.32 4.72
CA GLY A 178 -7.06 0.38 3.67
C GLY A 178 -8.54 0.06 3.67
N HIS A 179 -8.88 -1.23 3.63
CA HIS A 179 -10.19 -1.84 3.83
C HIS A 179 -11.23 -1.55 2.74
N LEU A 180 -11.38 -0.31 2.29
CA LEU A 180 -12.43 0.06 1.34
C LEU A 180 -12.07 -0.23 -0.12
N HIS A 181 -10.82 -0.59 -0.43
CA HIS A 181 -10.37 -0.90 -1.78
C HIS A 181 -10.84 0.11 -2.85
N PRO A 182 -10.55 1.41 -2.74
CA PRO A 182 -11.12 2.43 -3.60
C PRO A 182 -10.90 2.15 -5.09
N SER A 183 -12.00 2.21 -5.85
CA SER A 183 -12.04 2.09 -7.30
C SER A 183 -12.90 3.21 -7.88
N ALA A 184 -12.41 3.88 -8.91
CA ALA A 184 -13.12 4.97 -9.55
C ALA A 184 -13.52 4.62 -11.00
N ARG A 185 -14.74 5.02 -11.38
CA ARG A 185 -15.24 4.89 -12.75
C ARG A 185 -15.24 6.26 -13.42
N VAL A 186 -14.61 6.35 -14.56
CA VAL A 186 -14.53 7.59 -15.35
C VAL A 186 -14.91 7.32 -16.80
N ARG A 187 -15.47 8.35 -17.45
CA ARG A 187 -15.74 8.29 -18.89
C ARG A 187 -14.59 8.90 -19.65
N GLN A 188 -13.98 8.12 -20.56
CA GLN A 188 -12.92 8.58 -21.44
C GLN A 188 -13.19 8.13 -22.87
N ARG A 189 -13.23 9.06 -23.82
CA ARG A 189 -13.46 8.80 -25.25
C ARG A 189 -14.68 7.90 -25.51
N GLY A 190 -15.80 8.17 -24.83
CA GLY A 190 -17.04 7.40 -24.96
C GLY A 190 -17.10 6.07 -24.23
N ARG A 191 -15.99 5.62 -23.60
CA ARG A 191 -15.92 4.37 -22.83
C ARG A 191 -15.90 4.65 -21.34
N VAL A 192 -16.48 3.75 -20.54
CA VAL A 192 -16.37 3.76 -19.08
C VAL A 192 -15.19 2.88 -18.69
N LEU A 193 -14.27 3.45 -17.93
CA LEU A 193 -13.12 2.75 -17.38
C LEU A 193 -13.25 2.70 -15.86
N SER A 194 -13.06 1.53 -15.27
CA SER A 194 -12.91 1.34 -13.82
C SER A 194 -11.46 1.09 -13.50
N ARG A 195 -10.92 1.80 -12.50
CA ARG A 195 -9.51 1.67 -12.07
C ARG A 195 -9.41 1.79 -10.55
N ARG A 196 -8.54 1.00 -9.95
CA ARG A 196 -8.13 1.19 -8.55
C ARG A 196 -7.56 2.61 -8.40
N CYS A 197 -7.72 3.21 -7.23
CA CYS A 197 -7.22 4.55 -6.97
C CYS A 197 -6.84 4.74 -5.50
N PHE A 198 -6.00 5.72 -5.22
CA PHE A 198 -5.90 6.29 -3.89
C PHE A 198 -6.99 7.35 -3.76
N ALA A 199 -7.65 7.43 -2.60
CA ALA A 199 -8.65 8.45 -2.31
C ALA A 199 -8.14 9.35 -1.18
N SER A 200 -8.00 10.66 -1.41
CA SER A 200 -7.46 11.60 -0.42
C SER A 200 -8.13 12.96 -0.48
N ASP A 201 -8.35 13.57 0.67
CA ASP A 201 -8.81 14.96 0.83
C ASP A 201 -7.67 15.91 1.27
N GLY A 202 -6.43 15.40 1.33
CA GLY A 202 -5.26 16.14 1.82
C GLY A 202 -5.02 16.04 3.32
N THR A 203 -6.02 15.62 4.11
CA THR A 203 -5.88 15.38 5.55
C THR A 203 -5.79 13.89 5.88
N ARG A 204 -6.39 13.05 5.06
CA ARG A 204 -6.37 11.59 5.17
C ARG A 204 -6.32 10.92 3.80
N LEU A 205 -5.96 9.62 3.78
CA LEU A 205 -5.85 8.84 2.57
C LEU A 205 -6.34 7.41 2.78
N VAL A 206 -7.15 6.91 1.84
CA VAL A 206 -7.54 5.51 1.74
C VAL A 206 -6.80 4.88 0.56
N MET A 207 -6.08 3.79 0.85
CA MET A 207 -5.24 3.08 -0.11
C MET A 207 -6.03 2.11 -0.98
N PRO A 208 -5.62 1.89 -2.23
CA PRO A 208 -6.12 0.78 -3.03
C PRO A 208 -5.62 -0.55 -2.46
N ALA A 209 -6.40 -1.61 -2.65
CA ALA A 209 -5.93 -2.94 -2.35
C ALA A 209 -4.74 -3.33 -3.24
N PHE A 210 -3.72 -3.90 -2.62
CA PHE A 210 -2.49 -4.31 -3.30
C PHE A 210 -2.57 -5.74 -3.87
N GLY A 211 -3.31 -6.63 -3.22
CA GLY A 211 -3.41 -8.04 -3.58
C GLY A 211 -3.87 -8.29 -5.03
N ALA A 212 -3.39 -9.39 -5.62
CA ALA A 212 -3.64 -9.72 -7.04
C ALA A 212 -5.13 -9.92 -7.36
N TYR A 213 -5.89 -10.52 -6.45
CA TYR A 213 -7.33 -10.81 -6.64
C TYR A 213 -8.23 -9.91 -5.80
N ALA A 214 -7.72 -8.78 -5.33
CA ALA A 214 -8.54 -7.83 -4.60
C ALA A 214 -9.52 -7.12 -5.54
N GLY A 215 -10.79 -7.08 -5.15
CA GLY A 215 -11.81 -6.27 -5.81
C GLY A 215 -11.65 -4.79 -5.49
N GLY A 216 -12.63 -3.98 -5.87
CA GLY A 216 -12.66 -2.55 -5.55
C GLY A 216 -14.09 -2.07 -5.30
N LEU A 217 -14.27 -1.23 -4.27
CA LEU A 217 -15.52 -0.52 -4.00
C LEU A 217 -15.52 0.81 -4.73
N ASN A 218 -16.61 1.13 -5.41
CA ASN A 218 -16.72 2.41 -6.11
C ASN A 218 -16.65 3.57 -5.11
N ILE A 219 -15.79 4.55 -5.38
CA ILE A 219 -15.63 5.74 -4.52
C ILE A 219 -16.91 6.60 -4.39
N ARG A 220 -17.94 6.31 -5.16
CA ARG A 220 -19.27 6.92 -5.04
C ARG A 220 -20.16 6.22 -4.01
N ASP A 221 -19.70 5.10 -3.44
CA ASP A 221 -20.39 4.39 -2.37
C ASP A 221 -20.45 5.24 -1.09
N LEU A 222 -21.52 5.05 -0.32
CA LEU A 222 -21.76 5.77 0.94
C LEU A 222 -20.65 5.55 1.98
N ALA A 223 -19.88 4.46 1.89
CA ALA A 223 -18.74 4.21 2.76
C ALA A 223 -17.70 5.34 2.66
N PHE A 224 -17.42 5.83 1.44
CA PHE A 224 -16.49 6.97 1.25
C PHE A 224 -17.08 8.29 1.73
N VAL A 225 -18.39 8.49 1.59
CA VAL A 225 -19.05 9.68 2.15
C VAL A 225 -18.94 9.70 3.68
N ARG A 226 -19.04 8.54 4.34
CA ARG A 226 -18.86 8.42 5.81
C ARG A 226 -17.43 8.75 6.24
N VAL A 227 -16.43 8.44 5.41
CA VAL A 227 -15.02 8.69 5.68
C VAL A 227 -14.67 10.16 5.43
N PHE A 228 -15.06 10.71 4.29
CA PHE A 228 -14.65 12.06 3.85
C PHE A 228 -15.71 13.15 4.13
N GLY A 229 -16.86 12.80 4.68
CA GLY A 229 -17.98 13.72 4.97
C GLY A 229 -18.77 14.14 3.73
N ALA A 230 -18.15 14.12 2.56
CA ALA A 230 -18.75 14.46 1.25
C ALA A 230 -17.91 13.88 0.12
N LEU A 231 -18.26 14.19 -1.14
CA LEU A 231 -17.43 13.86 -2.31
C LEU A 231 -16.34 14.92 -2.60
N ALA A 232 -15.91 15.64 -1.56
CA ALA A 232 -14.89 16.69 -1.63
C ALA A 232 -13.46 16.13 -1.46
N PHE A 233 -13.17 15.03 -2.15
CA PHE A 233 -11.85 14.40 -2.16
C PHE A 233 -11.40 14.10 -3.59
N THR A 234 -10.12 13.80 -3.75
CA THR A 234 -9.50 13.45 -5.02
C THR A 234 -9.28 11.95 -5.10
N ALA A 235 -9.67 11.36 -6.22
CA ALA A 235 -9.29 10.00 -6.61
C ALA A 235 -8.06 10.06 -7.53
N HIS A 236 -6.97 9.45 -7.10
CA HIS A 236 -5.76 9.28 -7.91
C HIS A 236 -5.80 7.91 -8.57
N LEU A 237 -6.36 7.85 -9.77
CA LEU A 237 -6.58 6.61 -10.52
C LEU A 237 -5.26 6.02 -11.01
N ILE A 238 -5.09 4.72 -10.79
CA ILE A 238 -3.94 3.97 -11.25
C ILE A 238 -4.13 3.63 -12.73
N GLY A 239 -3.39 4.32 -13.59
CA GLY A 239 -3.29 3.99 -15.00
C GLY A 239 -2.12 3.04 -15.29
N GLU A 240 -1.89 2.74 -16.57
CA GLU A 240 -0.82 1.81 -16.98
C GLU A 240 0.59 2.39 -16.78
N ARG A 241 0.73 3.71 -16.90
CA ARG A 241 2.05 4.38 -16.86
C ARG A 241 2.14 5.49 -15.82
N ARG A 242 1.01 5.99 -15.32
CA ARG A 242 0.96 7.09 -14.34
C ARG A 242 -0.36 7.11 -13.59
N LEU A 243 -0.39 7.91 -12.52
CA LEU A 243 -1.63 8.22 -11.83
C LEU A 243 -2.34 9.42 -12.47
N TYR A 244 -3.66 9.44 -12.35
CA TYR A 244 -4.52 10.51 -12.87
C TYR A 244 -5.43 11.01 -11.75
N ALA A 245 -5.33 12.29 -11.41
CA ALA A 245 -6.16 12.91 -10.39
C ALA A 245 -7.52 13.33 -10.95
N PHE A 246 -8.60 12.91 -10.29
CA PHE A 246 -9.97 13.29 -10.58
C PHE A 246 -10.68 13.68 -9.29
N SER A 247 -11.49 14.75 -9.33
CA SER A 247 -12.44 15.00 -8.25
C SER A 247 -13.43 13.83 -8.14
N ALA A 248 -13.66 13.30 -6.95
CA ALA A 248 -14.60 12.21 -6.71
C ALA A 248 -16.01 12.55 -7.20
N ALA A 249 -16.43 13.81 -7.11
CA ALA A 249 -17.72 14.28 -7.59
C ALA A 249 -17.90 14.12 -9.12
N ARG A 250 -16.81 14.06 -9.89
CA ARG A 250 -16.82 13.86 -11.36
C ARG A 250 -16.73 12.41 -11.78
N CYS A 251 -16.52 11.48 -10.84
CA CYS A 251 -16.51 10.05 -11.11
C CYS A 251 -17.94 9.50 -11.18
N LEU A 252 -18.13 8.40 -11.91
CA LEU A 252 -19.43 7.78 -12.13
C LEU A 252 -19.77 6.83 -10.99
N ALA A 253 -21.03 6.78 -10.59
CA ALA A 253 -21.58 5.69 -9.78
C ALA A 253 -21.68 4.40 -10.59
N ASP A 254 -22.03 3.30 -9.92
CA ASP A 254 -22.27 1.99 -10.56
C ASP A 254 -23.55 2.00 -11.39
#